data_edcace8fbe95aaea7395de9d41c138c9
#
_entry.id   edcace8fbe95aaea7395de9d41c138c9
#
_cell.length_a   1.000
_cell.length_b   1.000
_cell.length_c   1.000
_cell.angle_alpha   90.00
_cell.angle_beta   90.00
_cell.angle_gamma   90.00
#
_symmetry.space_group_name_H-M   'P 1'
#
loop_
_entity.id
_entity.type
_entity.pdbx_description
1 polymer ?
#
loop_
_entity_poly.entity_id
_entity_poly.type
_entity_poly.pdbx_seq_one_letter_code
_entity_poly.pdbx_strand_id
1 'polypeptide(L)'
;MAETFLEILIKPGIPPVDRQAIEDALEELEFDVAGGGGFVDGSASDIALYVEDVEETIPSIIAILQQMRVPRATVILQREPQEKTYVVYG
;
A
#
# COMPACT_ATOMS: atom_id res chain seq x y z
N MET A 1 18.26 11.26 -4.95
CA MET A 1 18.25 9.89 -4.48
C MET A 1 17.14 9.11 -5.15
N ALA A 2 17.36 7.83 -5.37
CA ALA A 2 16.38 7.02 -6.08
C ALA A 2 15.20 6.68 -5.17
N GLU A 3 14.00 6.82 -5.71
CA GLU A 3 12.80 6.38 -5.03
C GLU A 3 12.57 4.90 -5.28
N THR A 4 11.96 4.23 -4.32
CA THR A 4 11.60 2.82 -4.42
C THR A 4 10.10 2.72 -4.66
N PHE A 5 9.73 1.92 -5.64
CA PHE A 5 8.32 1.64 -5.94
C PHE A 5 7.80 0.58 -4.98
N LEU A 6 6.67 0.88 -4.35
CA LEU A 6 5.96 -0.06 -3.47
C LEU A 6 4.54 -0.24 -3.99
N GLU A 7 4.04 -1.45 -3.85
CA GLU A 7 2.67 -1.78 -4.22
C GLU A 7 1.97 -2.36 -3.00
N ILE A 8 0.87 -1.73 -2.58
CA ILE A 8 0.04 -2.26 -1.50
C ILE A 8 -1.02 -3.11 -2.16
N LEU A 9 -1.05 -4.39 -1.83
CA LEU A 9 -2.00 -5.33 -2.40
C LEU A 9 -3.01 -5.72 -1.32
N ILE A 10 -4.22 -5.22 -1.46
CA ILE A 10 -5.30 -5.39 -0.48
C ILE A 10 -6.16 -6.57 -0.92
N LYS A 11 -6.19 -7.63 -0.13
CA LYS A 11 -6.92 -8.87 -0.43
C LYS A 11 -7.87 -9.24 0.69
N PRO A 12 -9.15 -9.52 0.41
CA PRO A 12 -9.82 -9.29 -0.87
C PRO A 12 -9.93 -7.81 -1.20
N GLY A 13 -10.37 -7.51 -2.43
CA GLY A 13 -10.53 -6.14 -2.86
C GLY A 13 -11.54 -5.38 -2.02
N ILE A 14 -11.38 -4.07 -1.97
CA ILE A 14 -12.27 -3.17 -1.22
C ILE A 14 -12.95 -2.20 -2.20
N PRO A 15 -14.07 -1.58 -1.80
CA PRO A 15 -14.72 -0.60 -2.65
C PRO A 15 -13.81 0.57 -3.01
N PRO A 16 -13.98 1.18 -4.19
CA PRO A 16 -13.15 2.33 -4.59
C PRO A 16 -13.14 3.49 -3.59
N VAL A 17 -14.25 3.73 -2.90
CA VAL A 17 -14.32 4.80 -1.91
C VAL A 17 -13.40 4.51 -0.72
N ASP A 18 -13.29 3.26 -0.31
CA ASP A 18 -12.42 2.87 0.78
C ASP A 18 -10.95 2.93 0.34
N ARG A 19 -10.67 2.49 -0.89
CA ARG A 19 -9.32 2.60 -1.45
C ARG A 19 -8.88 4.06 -1.52
N GLN A 20 -9.77 4.94 -1.99
CA GLN A 20 -9.47 6.37 -2.09
C GLN A 20 -9.16 6.97 -0.71
N ALA A 21 -9.88 6.55 0.32
CA ALA A 21 -9.63 7.03 1.67
C ALA A 21 -8.22 6.66 2.14
N ILE A 22 -7.73 5.47 1.77
CA ILE A 22 -6.38 5.04 2.11
C ILE A 22 -5.35 5.87 1.32
N GLU A 23 -5.60 6.09 0.03
CA GLU A 23 -4.72 6.93 -0.79
C GLU A 23 -4.62 8.33 -0.21
N ASP A 24 -5.75 8.90 0.20
CA ASP A 24 -5.78 10.24 0.80
C ASP A 24 -4.98 10.29 2.10
N ALA A 25 -5.09 9.25 2.93
CA ALA A 25 -4.34 9.18 4.19
C ALA A 25 -2.83 9.11 3.93
N LEU A 26 -2.42 8.37 2.90
CA LEU A 26 -1.01 8.29 2.52
C LEU A 26 -0.51 9.63 1.99
N GLU A 27 -1.32 10.32 1.19
CA GLU A 27 -0.95 11.62 0.65
C GLU A 27 -0.84 12.68 1.75
N GLU A 28 -1.65 12.59 2.79
CA GLU A 28 -1.55 13.48 3.95
C GLU A 28 -0.20 13.38 4.65
N LEU A 29 0.44 12.22 4.60
CA LEU A 29 1.78 12.02 5.13
C LEU A 29 2.86 12.33 4.09
N GLU A 30 2.47 12.95 2.98
CA GLU A 30 3.36 13.38 1.90
C GLU A 30 4.02 12.23 1.12
N PHE A 31 3.41 11.06 1.14
CA PHE A 31 3.86 9.97 0.27
C PHE A 31 3.39 10.23 -1.16
N ASP A 32 4.23 9.86 -2.11
CA ASP A 32 3.96 10.03 -3.53
C ASP A 32 3.12 8.87 -4.05
N VAL A 33 1.80 8.99 -3.95
CA VAL A 33 0.87 7.96 -4.42
C VAL A 33 0.75 8.08 -5.94
N ALA A 34 1.15 7.02 -6.64
CA ALA A 34 1.16 7.01 -8.10
C ALA A 34 -0.19 6.61 -8.70
N GLY A 35 -1.05 5.98 -7.90
CA GLY A 35 -2.37 5.57 -8.36
C GLY A 35 -2.80 4.27 -7.71
N GLY A 36 -3.95 3.77 -8.13
CA GLY A 36 -4.47 2.52 -7.60
C GLY A 36 -5.57 1.99 -8.50
N GLY A 37 -5.99 0.78 -8.22
CA GLY A 37 -7.03 0.12 -8.99
C GLY A 37 -7.58 -1.08 -8.27
N GLY A 38 -8.47 -1.80 -8.93
CA GLY A 38 -9.05 -3.03 -8.42
C GLY A 38 -9.09 -4.07 -9.51
N PHE A 39 -9.05 -5.32 -9.12
CA PHE A 39 -9.19 -6.42 -10.05
C PHE A 39 -10.68 -6.59 -10.38
N VAL A 40 -10.97 -6.92 -11.63
CA VAL A 40 -12.35 -7.05 -12.11
C VAL A 40 -13.17 -8.04 -11.29
N ASP A 41 -12.53 -9.12 -10.84
CA ASP A 41 -13.19 -10.16 -10.07
C ASP A 41 -13.28 -9.84 -8.57
N GLY A 42 -12.79 -8.70 -8.13
CA GLY A 42 -12.81 -8.31 -6.72
C GLY A 42 -11.79 -9.03 -5.85
N SER A 43 -10.85 -9.77 -6.43
CA SER A 43 -9.88 -10.54 -5.65
C SER A 43 -8.87 -9.68 -4.91
N ALA A 44 -8.61 -8.47 -5.41
CA ALA A 44 -7.66 -7.56 -4.79
C ALA A 44 -7.89 -6.13 -5.25
N SER A 45 -7.39 -5.20 -4.44
CA SER A 45 -7.23 -3.79 -4.83
C SER A 45 -5.75 -3.46 -4.64
N ASP A 46 -5.22 -2.53 -5.44
CA ASP A 46 -3.84 -2.15 -5.31
C ASP A 46 -3.67 -0.65 -5.22
N ILE A 47 -2.60 -0.24 -4.53
CA ILE A 47 -2.20 1.16 -4.43
C ILE A 47 -0.70 1.19 -4.66
N ALA A 48 -0.27 1.99 -5.62
CA ALA A 48 1.13 2.15 -5.97
C ALA A 48 1.66 3.46 -5.41
N LEU A 49 2.86 3.43 -4.84
CA LEU A 49 3.48 4.64 -4.32
C LEU A 49 5.00 4.55 -4.43
N TYR A 50 5.65 5.70 -4.35
CA TYR A 50 7.10 5.81 -4.35
C TYR A 50 7.57 6.35 -3.01
N VAL A 51 8.64 5.77 -2.46
CA VAL A 51 9.19 6.21 -1.18
C VAL A 51 10.72 6.29 -1.28
N GLU A 52 11.33 7.18 -0.51
CA GLU A 52 12.78 7.35 -0.52
C GLU A 52 13.46 6.34 0.40
N ASP A 53 12.96 6.15 1.60
CA ASP A 53 13.52 5.23 2.58
C ASP A 53 12.49 4.18 2.96
N VAL A 54 12.65 2.98 2.38
CA VAL A 54 11.69 1.89 2.58
C VAL A 54 11.60 1.49 4.05
N GLU A 55 12.75 1.26 4.68
CA GLU A 55 12.78 0.76 6.06
C GLU A 55 12.12 1.72 7.04
N GLU A 56 12.31 3.02 6.84
CA GLU A 56 11.72 4.04 7.69
C GLU A 56 10.23 4.20 7.39
N THR A 57 9.84 4.03 6.14
CA THR A 57 8.47 4.29 5.67
C THR A 57 7.52 3.13 5.96
N ILE A 58 7.99 1.89 5.87
CA ILE A 58 7.13 0.71 6.04
C ILE A 58 6.33 0.73 7.33
N PRO A 59 6.91 1.02 8.51
CA PRO A 59 6.12 1.07 9.74
C PRO A 59 4.98 2.08 9.69
N SER A 60 5.19 3.22 9.06
CA SER A 60 4.15 4.25 8.92
C SER A 60 3.03 3.79 8.01
N ILE A 61 3.36 3.13 6.90
CA ILE A 61 2.36 2.59 5.97
C ILE A 61 1.55 1.50 6.67
N ILE A 62 2.21 0.59 7.37
CA ILE A 62 1.53 -0.47 8.11
C ILE A 62 0.56 0.12 9.13
N ALA A 63 0.98 1.15 9.85
CA ALA A 63 0.13 1.81 10.85
C ALA A 63 -1.15 2.38 10.21
N ILE A 64 -1.01 3.03 9.04
CA ILE A 64 -2.17 3.55 8.31
C ILE A 64 -3.10 2.43 7.90
N LEU A 65 -2.55 1.36 7.32
CA LEU A 65 -3.35 0.25 6.83
C LEU A 65 -4.10 -0.45 7.97
N GLN A 66 -3.45 -0.63 9.12
CA GLN A 66 -4.10 -1.21 10.30
C GLN A 66 -5.20 -0.29 10.83
N GLN A 67 -4.94 1.01 10.86
CA GLN A 67 -5.89 2.01 11.31
C GLN A 67 -7.14 2.05 10.42
N MET A 68 -6.94 1.87 9.12
CA MET A 68 -8.02 1.82 8.15
C MET A 68 -8.68 0.44 8.08
N ARG A 69 -8.20 -0.52 8.87
CA ARG A 69 -8.77 -1.86 9.01
C ARG A 69 -8.83 -2.64 7.70
N VAL A 70 -7.73 -2.58 6.94
CA VAL A 70 -7.65 -3.36 5.71
C VAL A 70 -7.74 -4.87 6.01
N PRO A 71 -8.16 -5.70 5.03
CA PRO A 71 -8.24 -7.14 5.22
C PRO A 71 -6.89 -7.76 5.62
N ARG A 72 -6.95 -8.88 6.34
CA ARG A 72 -5.76 -9.51 6.94
C ARG A 72 -4.73 -10.00 5.93
N ALA A 73 -5.16 -10.35 4.73
CA ALA A 73 -4.24 -10.84 3.70
C ALA A 73 -3.52 -9.73 2.94
N THR A 74 -3.72 -8.47 3.34
CA THR A 74 -3.07 -7.33 2.73
C THR A 74 -1.57 -7.37 2.95
N VAL A 75 -0.80 -7.10 1.90
CA VAL A 75 0.66 -7.07 1.95
C VAL A 75 1.20 -5.85 1.21
N ILE A 76 2.44 -5.50 1.48
CA ILE A 76 3.16 -4.45 0.75
C ILE A 76 4.28 -5.15 0.00
N LEU A 77 4.34 -4.93 -1.31
CA LEU A 77 5.33 -5.57 -2.17
C LEU A 77 6.37 -4.56 -2.62
N GLN A 78 7.63 -4.95 -2.54
CA GLN A 78 8.75 -4.23 -3.12
C GLN A 78 9.38 -5.15 -4.15
N ARG A 79 9.54 -4.68 -5.39
CA ARG A 79 10.13 -5.49 -6.45
C ARG A 79 11.60 -5.20 -6.67
N GLU A 80 11.98 -3.93 -6.58
CA GLU A 80 13.35 -3.45 -6.82
C GLU A 80 13.87 -2.73 -5.58
N PRO A 81 15.15 -2.73 -5.27
CA PRO A 81 16.22 -3.49 -5.94
C PRO A 81 16.19 -4.97 -5.58
N GLN A 82 15.46 -5.35 -4.55
CA GLN A 82 15.24 -6.74 -4.14
C GLN A 82 13.77 -6.97 -3.90
N GLU A 83 13.30 -8.14 -4.28
CA GLU A 83 11.92 -8.52 -4.06
C GLU A 83 11.70 -8.80 -2.57
N LYS A 84 10.77 -8.06 -1.97
CA LYS A 84 10.42 -8.22 -0.56
C LYS A 84 8.92 -8.09 -0.39
N THR A 85 8.39 -8.85 0.56
CA THR A 85 6.98 -8.77 0.94
C THR A 85 6.90 -8.42 2.43
N TYR A 86 6.13 -7.38 2.73
CA TYR A 86 5.90 -6.95 4.11
C TYR A 86 4.47 -7.26 4.47
N VAL A 87 4.26 -7.99 5.57
CA VAL A 87 2.90 -8.27 6.04
C VAL A 87 2.39 -7.10 6.87
N VAL A 88 1.10 -6.81 6.76
CA VAL A 88 0.49 -5.73 7.51
C VAL A 88 0.12 -6.20 8.92
N TYR A 89 -0.34 -7.43 9.03
CA TYR A 89 -0.68 -8.05 10.31
C TYR A 89 0.27 -9.19 10.55
N GLY A 90 1.06 -9.07 11.59
CA GLY A 90 2.08 -10.07 11.88
C GLY A 90 1.78 -10.95 13.05
#